data_bf0cf7dddf09d2aa83ea4c93da284da7
#
_entry.id   bf0cf7dddf09d2aa83ea4c93da284da7
#
_cell.length_a   1.000
_cell.length_b   1.000
_cell.length_c   1.000
_cell.angle_alpha   90.00
_cell.angle_beta   90.00
_cell.angle_gamma   90.00
#
_symmetry.space_group_name_H-M   'P 1'
#
loop_
_entity.id
_entity.type
_entity.pdbx_description
1 polymer ?
#
loop_
_entity_poly.entity_id
_entity_poly.type
_entity_poly.pdbx_seq_one_letter_code
_entity_poly.pdbx_strand_id
1 'polypeptide(L)'
;MPRRREIPKREILADPKFGSVDVAKFMNVLMTSGKKSVAERIVYGAFETISKKGGKDPLEVFNQAMQNTRPMVEVKSRRVGGANFQVPVEVRPVRRMALAMRWLREAARKRGEKSMGARLAGELLDASENRGGAVKKREEVHRMAEANKAFSHFRF
;
A
#
# COMPACT_ATOMS: atom_id res chain seq x y z
N MET A 1 -22.58 -10.60 12.52
CA MET A 1 -22.67 -9.44 11.63
C MET A 1 -23.92 -8.65 11.99
N PRO A 2 -23.84 -7.33 12.22
CA PRO A 2 -25.03 -6.53 12.49
C PRO A 2 -25.90 -6.47 11.24
N ARG A 3 -27.16 -6.87 11.38
CA ARG A 3 -28.11 -6.88 10.26
C ARG A 3 -28.86 -5.54 10.06
N ARG A 4 -28.91 -4.69 11.08
CA ARG A 4 -29.84 -3.55 11.14
C ARG A 4 -29.18 -2.17 11.21
N ARG A 5 -27.86 -2.07 11.42
CA ARG A 5 -27.15 -0.79 11.50
C ARG A 5 -25.75 -0.88 10.94
N GLU A 6 -25.28 0.20 10.36
CA GLU A 6 -23.89 0.37 9.95
C GLU A 6 -23.01 0.55 11.19
N ILE A 7 -21.87 -0.17 11.24
CA ILE A 7 -20.91 -0.02 12.33
C ILE A 7 -20.10 1.24 12.08
N PRO A 8 -20.02 2.19 13.03
CA PRO A 8 -19.22 3.38 12.88
C PRO A 8 -17.74 2.99 12.74
N LYS A 9 -17.05 3.61 11.81
CA LYS A 9 -15.59 3.43 11.63
C LYS A 9 -14.86 4.15 12.75
N ARG A 10 -13.91 3.46 13.39
CA ARG A 10 -13.04 4.10 14.40
C ARG A 10 -12.18 5.15 13.73
N GLU A 11 -12.11 6.32 14.34
CA GLU A 11 -11.17 7.36 13.95
C GLU A 11 -9.75 6.94 14.31
N ILE A 12 -8.82 7.16 13.40
CA ILE A 12 -7.41 6.91 13.61
C ILE A 12 -6.74 8.25 13.89
N LEU A 13 -6.18 8.40 15.07
CA LEU A 13 -5.42 9.59 15.44
C LEU A 13 -4.16 9.68 14.57
N ALA A 14 -3.78 10.91 14.25
CA ALA A 14 -2.53 11.17 13.54
C ALA A 14 -1.32 10.74 14.36
N ASP A 15 -0.24 10.39 13.67
CA ASP A 15 1.02 10.05 14.31
C ASP A 15 1.58 11.28 15.09
N PRO A 16 1.98 11.13 16.37
CA PRO A 16 2.41 12.26 17.18
C PRO A 16 3.73 12.89 16.70
N LYS A 17 4.58 12.14 16.01
CA LYS A 17 5.89 12.63 15.54
C LYS A 17 5.81 13.40 14.23
N PHE A 18 4.98 12.94 13.30
CA PHE A 18 4.84 13.52 11.94
C PHE A 18 3.49 14.16 11.69
N GLY A 19 2.53 14.07 12.61
CA GLY A 19 1.19 14.65 12.45
C GLY A 19 0.36 14.03 11.30
N SER A 20 0.78 12.89 10.76
CA SER A 20 0.17 12.27 9.58
C SER A 20 -0.71 11.07 9.94
N VAL A 21 -1.97 11.14 9.51
CA VAL A 21 -2.93 10.00 9.62
C VAL A 21 -2.50 8.83 8.74
N ASP A 22 -1.89 9.10 7.59
CA ASP A 22 -1.47 8.04 6.65
C ASP A 22 -0.28 7.25 7.20
N VAL A 23 0.65 7.90 7.91
CA VAL A 23 1.73 7.24 8.64
C VAL A 23 1.16 6.36 9.75
N ALA A 24 0.19 6.84 10.54
CA ALA A 24 -0.48 6.05 11.57
C ALA A 24 -1.20 4.83 10.99
N LYS A 25 -1.90 4.98 9.86
CA LYS A 25 -2.52 3.86 9.13
C LYS A 25 -1.48 2.86 8.64
N PHE A 26 -0.35 3.36 8.14
CA PHE A 26 0.72 2.49 7.65
C PHE A 26 1.34 1.65 8.78
N MET A 27 1.55 2.24 9.97
CA MET A 27 1.97 1.50 11.17
C MET A 27 0.99 0.38 11.52
N ASN A 28 -0.32 0.65 11.44
CA ASN A 28 -1.34 -0.37 11.67
C ASN A 28 -1.31 -1.50 10.61
N VAL A 29 -1.02 -1.17 9.36
CA VAL A 29 -0.86 -2.18 8.29
C VAL A 29 0.42 -3.00 8.46
N LEU A 30 1.49 -2.39 8.95
CA LEU A 30 2.78 -3.06 9.19
C LEU A 30 2.71 -3.98 10.41
N MET A 31 1.91 -3.63 11.40
CA MET A 31 1.77 -4.33 12.68
C MET A 31 1.43 -5.81 12.49
N THR A 32 2.04 -6.66 13.31
CA THR A 32 1.77 -8.09 13.37
C THR A 32 1.46 -8.48 14.81
N SER A 33 0.43 -9.30 15.03
CA SER A 33 0.02 -9.79 16.36
C SER A 33 -0.23 -8.68 17.40
N GLY A 34 -0.72 -7.52 16.97
CA GLY A 34 -1.02 -6.39 17.85
C GLY A 34 0.21 -5.65 18.40
N LYS A 35 1.42 -5.96 17.97
CA LYS A 35 2.67 -5.35 18.48
C LYS A 35 2.90 -3.97 17.85
N LYS A 36 2.11 -2.98 18.25
CA LYS A 36 2.12 -1.64 17.66
C LYS A 36 3.45 -0.90 17.91
N SER A 37 4.00 -0.98 19.11
CA SER A 37 5.28 -0.34 19.45
C SER A 37 6.45 -0.81 18.59
N VAL A 38 6.44 -2.07 18.18
CA VAL A 38 7.44 -2.62 17.25
C VAL A 38 7.25 -2.02 15.86
N ALA A 39 6.02 -1.91 15.38
CA ALA A 39 5.72 -1.29 14.08
C ALA A 39 6.13 0.19 14.05
N GLU A 40 5.86 0.94 15.12
CA GLU A 40 6.28 2.33 15.28
C GLU A 40 7.80 2.46 15.20
N ARG A 41 8.53 1.63 15.95
CA ARG A 41 10.00 1.60 15.92
C ARG A 41 10.56 1.31 14.53
N ILE A 42 9.94 0.39 13.80
CA ILE A 42 10.33 0.07 12.41
C ILE A 42 10.14 1.27 11.48
N VAL A 43 8.98 1.93 11.55
CA VAL A 43 8.67 3.09 10.69
C VAL A 43 9.58 4.27 11.02
N TYR A 44 9.74 4.59 12.29
CA TYR A 44 10.63 5.68 12.69
C TYR A 44 12.09 5.40 12.32
N GLY A 45 12.58 4.20 12.53
CA GLY A 45 13.93 3.80 12.11
C GLY A 45 14.12 3.83 10.59
N ALA A 46 13.09 3.50 9.83
CA ALA A 46 13.11 3.64 8.38
C ALA A 46 13.19 5.13 7.96
N PHE A 47 12.41 5.99 8.58
CA PHE A 47 12.42 7.43 8.31
C PHE A 47 13.76 8.09 8.69
N GLU A 48 14.36 7.72 9.82
CA GLU A 48 15.71 8.15 10.17
C GLU A 48 16.76 7.70 9.15
N THR A 49 16.63 6.48 8.64
CA THR A 49 17.53 5.95 7.61
C THR A 49 17.38 6.72 6.30
N ILE A 50 16.15 7.09 5.91
CA ILE A 50 15.88 7.90 4.71
C ILE A 50 16.50 9.28 4.85
N SER A 51 16.29 9.94 5.99
CA SER A 51 16.87 11.25 6.28
C SER A 51 18.39 11.24 6.21
N LYS A 52 19.05 10.20 6.79
CA LYS A 52 20.51 10.04 6.77
C LYS A 52 21.09 9.74 5.39
N LYS A 53 20.40 8.92 4.58
CA LYS A 53 20.92 8.48 3.26
C LYS A 53 20.64 9.46 2.14
N GLY A 54 19.51 10.13 2.18
CA GLY A 54 19.04 10.93 1.04
C GLY A 54 19.00 12.44 1.27
N GLY A 55 19.17 12.92 2.50
CA GLY A 55 18.97 14.34 2.82
C GLY A 55 17.57 14.88 2.49
N LYS A 56 16.64 14.00 2.12
CA LYS A 56 15.24 14.31 1.76
C LYS A 56 14.37 14.22 2.99
N ASP A 57 13.29 14.98 3.01
CA ASP A 57 12.26 14.85 4.05
C ASP A 57 11.62 13.44 3.96
N PRO A 58 11.70 12.62 5.03
CA PRO A 58 11.15 11.27 5.02
C PRO A 58 9.64 11.22 4.81
N LEU A 59 8.91 12.27 5.21
CA LEU A 59 7.47 12.36 4.98
C LEU A 59 7.14 12.58 3.50
N GLU A 60 7.91 13.43 2.81
CA GLU A 60 7.77 13.63 1.36
C GLU A 60 8.07 12.34 0.60
N VAL A 61 9.16 11.65 0.94
CA VAL A 61 9.51 10.36 0.34
C VAL A 61 8.41 9.33 0.54
N PHE A 62 7.84 9.25 1.75
CA PHE A 62 6.72 8.36 2.04
C PHE A 62 5.48 8.70 1.20
N ASN A 63 5.11 9.97 1.13
CA ASN A 63 3.94 10.43 0.36
C ASN A 63 4.14 10.15 -1.14
N GLN A 64 5.32 10.42 -1.67
CA GLN A 64 5.66 10.14 -3.07
C GLN A 64 5.63 8.63 -3.36
N ALA A 65 6.22 7.81 -2.48
CA ALA A 65 6.18 6.35 -2.59
C ALA A 65 4.74 5.82 -2.59
N MET A 66 3.90 6.33 -1.68
CA MET A 66 2.48 6.00 -1.63
C MET A 66 1.76 6.38 -2.94
N GLN A 67 2.03 7.57 -3.46
CA GLN A 67 1.42 8.06 -4.69
C GLN A 67 1.81 7.21 -5.90
N ASN A 68 3.09 6.88 -6.01
CA ASN A 68 3.63 6.04 -7.08
C ASN A 68 3.16 4.58 -7.02
N THR A 69 2.71 4.09 -5.85
CA THR A 69 2.27 2.70 -5.68
C THR A 69 0.75 2.53 -5.80
N ARG A 70 -0.04 3.60 -5.71
CA ARG A 70 -1.52 3.52 -5.76
C ARG A 70 -2.01 3.01 -7.12
N PRO A 71 -2.78 1.89 -7.18
CA PRO A 71 -3.37 1.43 -8.43
C PRO A 71 -4.64 2.22 -8.77
N MET A 72 -4.84 2.51 -10.05
CA MET A 72 -6.08 3.11 -10.56
C MET A 72 -7.13 2.05 -10.89
N VAL A 73 -6.68 0.87 -11.34
CA VAL A 73 -7.52 -0.25 -11.74
C VAL A 73 -7.03 -1.55 -11.09
N GLU A 74 -7.95 -2.46 -10.83
CA GLU A 74 -7.66 -3.82 -10.38
C GLU A 74 -8.49 -4.80 -11.22
N VAL A 75 -8.13 -6.07 -11.17
CA VAL A 75 -8.85 -7.15 -11.85
C VAL A 75 -9.65 -7.93 -10.82
N LYS A 76 -10.94 -8.13 -11.07
CA LYS A 76 -11.82 -8.97 -10.24
C LYS A 76 -12.33 -10.14 -11.05
N SER A 77 -12.27 -11.34 -10.47
CA SER A 77 -12.88 -12.52 -11.09
C SER A 77 -14.40 -12.44 -10.96
N ARG A 78 -15.10 -12.62 -12.07
CA ARG A 78 -16.56 -12.70 -12.16
C ARG A 78 -16.97 -13.95 -12.92
N ARG A 79 -17.99 -14.63 -12.42
CA ARG A 79 -18.57 -15.79 -13.08
C ARG A 79 -19.74 -15.35 -13.95
N VAL A 80 -19.64 -15.60 -15.26
CA VAL A 80 -20.66 -15.28 -16.23
C VAL A 80 -20.90 -16.51 -17.10
N GLY A 81 -22.15 -17.01 -17.16
CA GLY A 81 -22.48 -18.18 -17.99
C GLY A 81 -21.68 -19.44 -17.69
N GLY A 82 -21.23 -19.64 -16.43
CA GLY A 82 -20.41 -20.78 -16.03
C GLY A 82 -18.89 -20.61 -16.20
N ALA A 83 -18.43 -19.62 -16.95
CA ALA A 83 -17.01 -19.27 -17.09
C ALA A 83 -16.57 -18.16 -16.12
N ASN A 84 -15.31 -18.19 -15.68
CA ASN A 84 -14.72 -17.15 -14.84
C ASN A 84 -13.97 -16.15 -15.72
N PHE A 85 -14.41 -14.90 -15.67
CA PHE A 85 -13.76 -13.79 -16.38
C PHE A 85 -13.03 -12.89 -15.40
N GLN A 86 -11.85 -12.42 -15.80
CA GLN A 86 -11.09 -11.40 -15.10
C GLN A 86 -11.54 -10.03 -15.60
N VAL A 87 -12.33 -9.32 -14.78
CA VAL A 87 -12.94 -8.05 -15.18
C VAL A 87 -12.18 -6.89 -14.58
N PRO A 88 -11.66 -5.94 -15.39
CA PRO A 88 -11.01 -4.73 -14.88
C PRO A 88 -12.04 -3.80 -14.23
N VAL A 89 -11.75 -3.35 -13.02
CA VAL A 89 -12.61 -2.47 -12.23
C VAL A 89 -11.78 -1.31 -11.67
N GLU A 90 -12.35 -0.12 -11.70
CA GLU A 90 -11.73 1.04 -11.07
C GLU A 90 -11.67 0.86 -9.54
N VAL A 91 -10.54 1.24 -8.95
CA VAL A 91 -10.31 1.12 -7.51
C VAL A 91 -10.77 2.40 -6.81
N ARG A 92 -11.59 2.28 -5.77
CA ARG A 92 -12.02 3.43 -4.95
C ARG A 92 -10.81 4.06 -4.21
N PRO A 93 -10.78 5.40 -3.99
CA PRO A 93 -9.62 6.08 -3.39
C PRO A 93 -9.13 5.47 -2.07
N VAL A 94 -10.04 5.12 -1.16
CA VAL A 94 -9.71 4.49 0.12
C VAL A 94 -9.01 3.14 -0.09
N ARG A 95 -9.44 2.35 -1.07
CA ARG A 95 -8.86 1.07 -1.39
C ARG A 95 -7.51 1.21 -2.12
N ARG A 96 -7.33 2.24 -2.96
CA ARG A 96 -6.03 2.55 -3.60
C ARG A 96 -4.94 2.71 -2.54
N MET A 97 -5.24 3.48 -1.49
CA MET A 97 -4.32 3.70 -0.37
C MET A 97 -4.02 2.39 0.39
N ALA A 98 -5.04 1.61 0.71
CA ALA A 98 -4.87 0.35 1.42
C ALA A 98 -4.04 -0.67 0.63
N LEU A 99 -4.22 -0.73 -0.70
CA LEU A 99 -3.43 -1.57 -1.58
C LEU A 99 -1.97 -1.11 -1.64
N ALA A 100 -1.73 0.19 -1.79
CA ALA A 100 -0.37 0.75 -1.81
C ALA A 100 0.39 0.42 -0.52
N MET A 101 -0.22 0.65 0.65
CA MET A 101 0.38 0.31 1.95
C MET A 101 0.71 -1.19 2.06
N ARG A 102 -0.20 -2.03 1.61
CA ARG A 102 -0.01 -3.49 1.65
C ARG A 102 1.13 -3.93 0.74
N TRP A 103 1.19 -3.42 -0.49
CA TRP A 103 2.24 -3.75 -1.45
C TRP A 103 3.62 -3.25 -1.01
N LEU A 104 3.71 -2.05 -0.45
CA LEU A 104 4.95 -1.55 0.16
C LEU A 104 5.43 -2.45 1.30
N ARG A 105 4.53 -2.87 2.20
CA ARG A 105 4.85 -3.81 3.27
C ARG A 105 5.35 -5.15 2.73
N GLU A 106 4.66 -5.72 1.74
CA GLU A 106 4.99 -7.03 1.17
C GLU A 106 6.30 -6.97 0.38
N ALA A 107 6.52 -5.90 -0.38
CA ALA A 107 7.77 -5.69 -1.12
C ALA A 107 8.94 -5.52 -0.15
N ALA A 108 8.80 -4.69 0.89
CA ALA A 108 9.82 -4.52 1.92
C ALA A 108 10.19 -5.85 2.60
N ARG A 109 9.21 -6.70 2.92
CA ARG A 109 9.47 -8.02 3.53
C ARG A 109 10.31 -8.95 2.67
N LYS A 110 10.24 -8.82 1.34
CA LYS A 110 10.99 -9.66 0.39
C LYS A 110 12.42 -9.17 0.14
N ARG A 111 12.80 -8.01 0.66
CA ARG A 111 14.14 -7.46 0.49
C ARG A 111 15.16 -8.20 1.36
N GLY A 112 16.44 -8.11 0.98
CA GLY A 112 17.54 -8.84 1.61
C GLY A 112 18.25 -8.12 2.76
N GLU A 113 17.90 -6.86 3.09
CA GLU A 113 18.55 -6.10 4.16
C GLU A 113 18.32 -6.75 5.55
N LYS A 114 19.25 -6.57 6.48
CA LYS A 114 19.23 -7.25 7.78
C LYS A 114 18.01 -6.94 8.64
N SER A 115 17.58 -5.68 8.70
CA SER A 115 16.46 -5.24 9.55
C SER A 115 15.25 -4.84 8.73
N MET A 116 14.04 -4.99 9.30
CA MET A 116 12.82 -4.55 8.64
C MET A 116 12.78 -3.02 8.42
N GLY A 117 13.38 -2.24 9.32
CA GLY A 117 13.52 -0.79 9.15
C GLY A 117 14.37 -0.44 7.92
N ALA A 118 15.51 -1.12 7.74
CA ALA A 118 16.36 -0.93 6.58
C ALA A 118 15.68 -1.37 5.25
N ARG A 119 14.97 -2.50 5.29
CA ARG A 119 14.17 -2.99 4.15
C ARG A 119 13.09 -2.00 3.75
N LEU A 120 12.37 -1.48 4.73
CA LEU A 120 11.31 -0.49 4.51
C LEU A 120 11.88 0.82 3.96
N ALA A 121 12.99 1.32 4.50
CA ALA A 121 13.66 2.52 4.01
C ALA A 121 14.09 2.35 2.55
N GLY A 122 14.70 1.21 2.20
CA GLY A 122 15.09 0.90 0.84
C GLY A 122 13.91 0.86 -0.12
N GLU A 123 12.81 0.20 0.26
CA GLU A 123 11.61 0.13 -0.59
C GLU A 123 10.94 1.49 -0.76
N LEU A 124 10.85 2.32 0.29
CA LEU A 124 10.28 3.65 0.20
C LEU A 124 11.10 4.58 -0.70
N LEU A 125 12.43 4.53 -0.62
CA LEU A 125 13.31 5.29 -1.51
C LEU A 125 13.12 4.85 -2.98
N ASP A 126 13.18 3.54 -3.24
CA ASP A 126 12.97 3.01 -4.58
C ASP A 126 11.59 3.37 -5.13
N ALA A 127 10.53 3.22 -4.32
CA ALA A 127 9.17 3.55 -4.73
C ALA A 127 8.97 5.06 -4.95
N SER A 128 9.64 5.93 -4.21
CA SER A 128 9.59 7.38 -4.44
C SER A 128 10.18 7.76 -5.81
N GLU A 129 11.16 6.99 -6.28
CA GLU A 129 11.76 7.13 -7.61
C GLU A 129 11.08 6.27 -8.69
N ASN A 130 9.87 5.82 -8.42
CA ASN A 130 9.06 4.97 -9.31
C ASN A 130 9.74 3.63 -9.68
N ARG A 131 10.49 3.07 -8.75
CA ARG A 131 11.18 1.77 -8.84
C ARG A 131 10.74 0.87 -7.68
N GLY A 132 11.30 -0.33 -7.60
CA GLY A 132 11.05 -1.25 -6.47
C GLY A 132 9.93 -2.26 -6.70
N GLY A 133 9.77 -3.16 -5.73
CA GLY A 133 8.85 -4.28 -5.81
C GLY A 133 7.38 -3.88 -5.76
N ALA A 134 7.04 -2.85 -5.00
CA ALA A 134 5.69 -2.34 -4.85
C ALA A 134 5.20 -1.67 -6.15
N VAL A 135 6.06 -0.89 -6.80
CA VAL A 135 5.74 -0.25 -8.08
C VAL A 135 5.60 -1.29 -9.19
N LYS A 136 6.49 -2.28 -9.24
CA LYS A 136 6.35 -3.42 -10.18
C LYS A 136 5.02 -4.15 -10.01
N LYS A 137 4.56 -4.31 -8.76
CA LYS A 137 3.25 -4.93 -8.48
C LYS A 137 2.10 -4.09 -9.00
N ARG A 138 2.15 -2.76 -8.87
CA ARG A 138 1.17 -1.85 -9.50
C ARG A 138 1.14 -2.03 -11.01
N GLU A 139 2.31 -2.01 -11.65
CA GLU A 139 2.43 -2.16 -13.11
C GLU A 139 1.92 -3.51 -13.60
N GLU A 140 2.21 -4.59 -12.88
CA GLU A 140 1.67 -5.92 -13.16
C GLU A 140 0.14 -5.93 -13.15
N VAL A 141 -0.47 -5.35 -12.10
CA VAL A 141 -1.93 -5.26 -11.96
C VAL A 141 -2.54 -4.41 -13.09
N HIS A 142 -1.93 -3.28 -13.43
CA HIS A 142 -2.37 -2.44 -14.53
C HIS A 142 -2.25 -3.15 -15.87
N ARG A 143 -1.17 -3.90 -16.11
CA ARG A 143 -0.98 -4.70 -17.33
C ARG A 143 -2.03 -5.81 -17.44
N MET A 144 -2.34 -6.49 -16.33
CA MET A 144 -3.43 -7.48 -16.31
C MET A 144 -4.79 -6.84 -16.60
N ALA A 145 -5.06 -5.66 -16.06
CA ALA A 145 -6.29 -4.93 -16.31
C ALA A 145 -6.41 -4.50 -17.78
N GLU A 146 -5.33 -4.06 -18.40
CA GLU A 146 -5.31 -3.69 -19.82
C GLU A 146 -5.50 -4.91 -20.71
N ALA A 147 -4.83 -6.03 -20.43
CA ALA A 147 -5.00 -7.29 -21.18
C ALA A 147 -6.45 -7.82 -21.12
N ASN A 148 -7.18 -7.55 -20.04
CA ASN A 148 -8.57 -7.97 -19.86
C ASN A 148 -9.60 -6.87 -20.19
N LYS A 149 -9.19 -5.79 -20.84
CA LYS A 149 -10.05 -4.63 -21.15
C LYS A 149 -11.28 -5.00 -21.95
N ALA A 150 -11.19 -6.00 -22.82
CA ALA A 150 -12.30 -6.52 -23.61
C ALA A 150 -13.48 -6.98 -22.74
N PHE A 151 -13.24 -7.40 -21.49
CA PHE A 151 -14.27 -7.88 -20.56
C PHE A 151 -14.83 -6.77 -19.65
N SER A 152 -14.50 -5.51 -19.88
CA SER A 152 -14.94 -4.38 -19.06
C SER A 152 -16.47 -4.19 -19.01
N HIS A 153 -17.18 -4.64 -20.05
CA HIS A 153 -18.63 -4.59 -20.11
C HIS A 153 -19.33 -5.56 -19.13
N PHE A 154 -18.64 -6.54 -18.58
CA PHE A 154 -19.15 -7.40 -17.47
C PHE A 154 -19.07 -6.72 -16.10
N ARG A 155 -18.88 -5.43 -16.08
CA ARG A 155 -18.86 -4.60 -14.86
C ARG A 155 -20.31 -4.38 -14.38
N PHE A 156 -20.68 -4.97 -13.25
CA PHE A 156 -21.96 -4.74 -12.56
C PHE A 156 -21.70 -4.17 -11.18
#